data_d41c273ea36311f575696e818cc31708
#
_entry.id   d41c273ea36311f575696e818cc31708
#
_cell.length_a   1.000
_cell.length_b   1.000
_cell.length_c   1.000
_cell.angle_alpha   90.00
_cell.angle_beta   90.00
_cell.angle_gamma   90.00
#
_symmetry.space_group_name_H-M   'P 1'
#
loop_
_entity.id
_entity.type
_entity.pdbx_description
1 polymer ?
#
loop_
_entity_poly.entity_id
_entity_poly.type
_entity_poly.pdbx_seq_one_letter_code
_entity_poly.pdbx_strand_id
1 'polypeptide(L)'
;NTALIYLYCYSNQLTSLDVRNGNNTIITSFISTGNPDLTCIDVDDISWSTANWTNIDSWTSFNENCLGQTYVPDDNFEAFLETHDALGNVVTIGDSSSMGNGIAHDDTVMTANINTVETLNVIGLGITSMTGLEDFTALTELWCYSNPLTGLDVSSNTALTELWCYDNQLTSLALSSNTALTELWCYDNQLTNLDLSSNTALTQLICNANQLTSLDLSANTALSYLNCYSNQLTGLDLSANTALITLYCNANQLPSLDLSANTALSYLICSSNQLTNLDVRNGNNQNIQAGDFYAQNNPNLICIDVDNPTWSDFAWTEIDSWTSFSADCATMPVEEEPILVTEFKLHEPYPNPFNPRTTLKYDLPDDATVTIIIYDLMGRKIKTLVNAEQSAGFKSVVWDATNELGQPVSAGMYLYRINALQQNGGQAGDFHQVKKMVLLK
;
A
#
# COMPACT_ATOMS: atom_id res chain seq x y z
N ASN A 1 7.85 17.93 27.04
CA ASN A 1 7.31 19.29 26.94
C ASN A 1 8.07 20.10 25.89
N THR A 2 7.55 20.18 24.68
CA THR A 2 8.17 20.81 23.52
C THR A 2 8.27 22.35 23.58
N ALA A 3 7.74 23.00 24.65
CA ALA A 3 7.74 24.46 24.83
C ALA A 3 8.54 24.92 26.05
N LEU A 4 9.30 24.03 26.69
CA LEU A 4 10.08 24.36 27.88
C LEU A 4 11.34 25.16 27.48
N ILE A 5 11.50 26.39 28.05
CA ILE A 5 12.60 27.29 27.73
C ILE A 5 13.64 27.35 28.87
N TYR A 6 13.20 27.15 30.10
CA TYR A 6 14.03 27.20 31.29
C TYR A 6 13.79 25.96 32.15
N LEU A 7 14.85 25.26 32.56
CA LEU A 7 14.78 24.15 33.48
C LEU A 7 15.82 24.30 34.61
N TYR A 8 15.32 24.50 35.83
CA TYR A 8 16.12 24.60 37.04
C TYR A 8 15.69 23.50 38.02
N CYS A 9 16.50 22.47 38.14
CA CYS A 9 16.27 21.31 39.01
C CYS A 9 17.45 21.04 39.95
N TYR A 10 18.21 22.09 40.25
CA TYR A 10 19.38 22.01 41.14
C TYR A 10 19.01 21.71 42.60
N SER A 11 19.98 21.18 43.36
CA SER A 11 19.84 20.86 44.79
C SER A 11 18.65 19.96 45.13
N ASN A 12 18.53 18.88 44.39
CA ASN A 12 17.54 17.82 44.56
C ASN A 12 18.23 16.47 44.80
N GLN A 13 17.49 15.38 44.77
CA GLN A 13 17.96 13.99 44.91
C GLN A 13 17.60 13.22 43.62
N LEU A 14 17.76 13.85 42.46
CA LEU A 14 17.52 13.19 41.20
C LEU A 14 18.53 12.09 40.98
N THR A 15 18.07 10.92 40.55
CA THR A 15 18.87 9.80 40.11
C THR A 15 18.84 9.66 38.57
N SER A 16 17.81 10.20 37.95
CA SER A 16 17.65 10.28 36.50
C SER A 16 17.00 11.59 36.10
N LEU A 17 17.25 12.06 34.90
CA LEU A 17 16.62 13.23 34.32
C LEU A 17 16.58 13.06 32.80
N ASP A 18 15.36 12.94 32.27
CA ASP A 18 15.09 12.92 30.83
C ASP A 18 14.53 14.28 30.39
N VAL A 19 15.24 14.93 29.48
CA VAL A 19 14.86 16.22 28.90
C VAL A 19 14.63 16.14 27.40
N ARG A 20 14.59 14.92 26.84
CA ARG A 20 14.28 14.69 25.43
C ARG A 20 12.88 15.19 25.11
N ASN A 21 12.76 16.01 24.09
CA ASN A 21 11.50 16.61 23.69
C ASN A 21 11.42 16.83 22.15
N GLY A 22 12.37 16.25 21.40
CA GLY A 22 12.56 16.43 19.98
C GLY A 22 13.28 17.74 19.60
N ASN A 23 13.63 18.62 20.55
CA ASN A 23 14.35 19.86 20.29
C ASN A 23 14.93 20.50 21.57
N ASN A 24 15.98 19.93 22.14
CA ASN A 24 16.65 20.49 23.32
C ASN A 24 17.18 21.92 23.11
N THR A 25 17.40 22.35 21.88
CA THR A 25 17.96 23.66 21.54
C THR A 25 17.10 24.84 21.98
N ILE A 26 15.82 24.62 22.30
CA ILE A 26 14.92 25.66 22.82
C ILE A 26 15.14 25.94 24.31
N ILE A 27 15.76 25.02 25.07
CA ILE A 27 16.03 25.21 26.50
C ILE A 27 17.26 26.12 26.62
N THR A 28 17.01 27.41 26.74
CA THR A 28 18.06 28.45 26.77
C THR A 28 18.77 28.58 28.11
N SER A 29 18.22 28.03 29.18
CA SER A 29 18.87 28.01 30.50
C SER A 29 18.55 26.70 31.23
N PHE A 30 19.61 25.95 31.53
CA PHE A 30 19.58 24.64 32.18
C PHE A 30 20.50 24.61 33.38
N ILE A 31 19.99 24.21 34.56
CA ILE A 31 20.77 24.06 35.79
C ILE A 31 20.33 22.79 36.51
N SER A 32 21.22 21.82 36.66
CA SER A 32 20.97 20.55 37.39
C SER A 32 22.01 20.23 38.47
N THR A 33 22.84 21.20 38.87
CA THR A 33 23.88 21.02 39.89
C THR A 33 23.31 20.63 41.24
N GLY A 34 24.08 19.89 42.06
CA GLY A 34 23.68 19.49 43.42
C GLY A 34 22.67 18.35 43.43
N ASN A 35 22.75 17.42 42.46
CA ASN A 35 22.07 16.15 42.46
C ASN A 35 23.11 15.04 42.53
N PRO A 36 23.49 14.59 43.75
CA PRO A 36 24.68 13.73 43.94
C PRO A 36 24.62 12.38 43.24
N ASP A 37 23.38 11.88 43.01
CA ASP A 37 23.16 10.58 42.40
C ASP A 37 22.82 10.69 40.90
N LEU A 38 22.74 11.92 40.31
CA LEU A 38 22.50 12.15 38.91
C LEU A 38 23.80 12.04 38.11
N THR A 39 24.07 10.87 37.56
CA THR A 39 25.29 10.62 36.77
C THR A 39 25.14 10.85 35.29
N CYS A 40 23.89 10.82 34.81
CA CYS A 40 23.58 10.97 33.38
C CYS A 40 22.26 11.72 33.19
N ILE A 41 22.15 12.48 32.08
CA ILE A 41 20.96 13.22 31.67
C ILE A 41 20.65 12.82 30.22
N ASP A 42 19.43 12.34 29.97
CA ASP A 42 18.96 12.01 28.63
C ASP A 42 18.64 13.28 27.84
N VAL A 43 19.21 13.38 26.64
CA VAL A 43 19.12 14.55 25.74
C VAL A 43 18.91 14.12 24.28
N ASP A 44 18.32 15.01 23.46
CA ASP A 44 18.13 14.76 22.02
C ASP A 44 19.45 14.93 21.21
N ASP A 45 20.39 15.77 21.68
CA ASP A 45 21.66 16.09 21.05
C ASP A 45 22.76 16.25 22.10
N ILE A 46 23.58 15.25 22.23
CA ILE A 46 24.71 15.23 23.17
C ILE A 46 25.68 16.37 22.91
N SER A 47 26.02 16.57 21.64
CA SER A 47 27.04 17.56 21.22
C SER A 47 26.59 18.96 21.55
N TRP A 48 25.32 19.30 21.22
CA TRP A 48 24.75 20.59 21.52
C TRP A 48 24.59 20.80 23.02
N SER A 49 24.04 19.82 23.75
CA SER A 49 23.82 19.89 25.21
C SER A 49 25.14 20.06 25.96
N THR A 50 26.20 19.33 25.61
CA THR A 50 27.54 19.45 26.18
C THR A 50 28.14 20.84 25.96
N ALA A 51 27.90 21.46 24.79
CA ALA A 51 28.42 22.78 24.47
C ALA A 51 27.65 23.92 25.15
N ASN A 52 26.36 23.73 25.46
CA ASN A 52 25.47 24.81 25.88
C ASN A 52 25.00 24.71 27.33
N TRP A 53 24.94 23.52 27.93
CA TRP A 53 24.50 23.30 29.30
C TRP A 53 25.67 22.94 30.22
N THR A 54 26.34 23.99 30.71
CA THR A 54 27.56 23.84 31.52
C THR A 54 27.29 23.83 33.05
N ASN A 55 26.06 24.09 33.48
CA ASN A 55 25.67 24.11 34.90
C ASN A 55 25.13 22.73 35.35
N ILE A 56 26.00 21.70 35.24
CA ILE A 56 25.77 20.35 35.70
C ILE A 56 26.89 19.98 36.70
N ASP A 57 26.70 18.92 37.46
CA ASP A 57 27.76 18.40 38.35
C ASP A 57 28.88 17.76 37.51
N SER A 58 30.11 17.78 38.03
CA SER A 58 31.31 17.30 37.31
C SER A 58 31.30 15.79 37.00
N TRP A 59 30.45 15.05 37.69
CA TRP A 59 30.25 13.60 37.48
C TRP A 59 29.05 13.30 36.58
N THR A 60 28.26 14.30 36.23
CA THR A 60 27.10 14.14 35.36
C THR A 60 27.54 14.25 33.89
N SER A 61 27.05 13.37 33.06
CA SER A 61 27.24 13.40 31.60
C SER A 61 25.88 13.54 30.85
N PHE A 62 25.95 13.89 29.59
CA PHE A 62 24.78 13.82 28.70
C PHE A 62 24.86 12.55 27.86
N ASN A 63 23.73 11.90 27.65
CA ASN A 63 23.60 10.76 26.75
C ASN A 63 22.20 10.81 26.07
N GLU A 64 22.05 10.13 24.95
CA GLU A 64 20.73 9.94 24.34
C GLU A 64 19.93 8.84 25.05
N ASN A 65 20.61 7.97 25.82
CA ASN A 65 20.02 6.89 26.60
C ASN A 65 20.85 6.58 27.87
N CYS A 66 20.56 7.27 28.96
CA CYS A 66 21.31 7.15 30.22
C CYS A 66 21.11 5.83 30.97
N LEU A 67 19.93 5.26 30.88
CA LEU A 67 19.61 4.03 31.60
C LEU A 67 19.85 2.78 30.78
N GLY A 68 20.25 2.95 29.51
CA GLY A 68 20.30 1.83 28.58
C GLY A 68 18.91 1.23 28.33
N GLN A 69 17.86 2.05 28.49
CA GLN A 69 16.45 1.68 28.27
C GLN A 69 15.90 2.38 27.06
N THR A 70 15.12 1.64 26.29
CA THR A 70 14.38 2.13 25.14
C THR A 70 12.96 2.43 25.59
N TYR A 71 12.41 3.60 25.20
CA TYR A 71 11.03 4.00 25.47
C TYR A 71 10.08 3.29 24.48
N VAL A 72 9.12 2.54 25.01
CA VAL A 72 8.14 1.73 24.26
C VAL A 72 6.73 2.00 24.83
N PRO A 73 6.07 3.09 24.43
CA PRO A 73 4.82 3.57 25.06
C PRO A 73 3.56 2.79 24.63
N ASP A 74 3.67 1.85 23.69
CA ASP A 74 2.54 1.01 23.30
C ASP A 74 2.50 -0.23 24.19
N ASP A 75 1.48 -0.34 25.03
CA ASP A 75 1.31 -1.43 26.00
C ASP A 75 1.38 -2.83 25.36
N ASN A 76 0.91 -2.99 24.11
CA ASN A 76 0.92 -4.28 23.43
C ASN A 76 2.33 -4.60 22.92
N PHE A 77 3.05 -3.58 22.43
CA PHE A 77 4.43 -3.76 21.98
C PHE A 77 5.35 -4.06 23.16
N GLU A 78 5.25 -3.26 24.23
CA GLU A 78 6.01 -3.52 25.47
C GLU A 78 5.70 -4.90 26.04
N ALA A 79 4.43 -5.28 26.18
CA ALA A 79 4.02 -6.59 26.70
C ALA A 79 4.58 -7.75 25.86
N PHE A 80 4.68 -7.58 24.54
CA PHE A 80 5.33 -8.57 23.66
C PHE A 80 6.81 -8.69 24.02
N LEU A 81 7.54 -7.56 24.13
CA LEU A 81 8.97 -7.55 24.43
C LEU A 81 9.27 -8.14 25.83
N GLU A 82 8.41 -7.87 26.80
CA GLU A 82 8.54 -8.44 28.16
C GLU A 82 8.33 -9.96 28.22
N THR A 83 7.59 -10.52 27.28
CA THR A 83 7.19 -11.94 27.28
C THR A 83 7.84 -12.79 26.20
N HIS A 84 8.78 -12.22 25.42
CA HIS A 84 9.48 -12.94 24.34
C HIS A 84 11.00 -12.70 24.42
N ASP A 85 11.77 -13.72 24.04
CA ASP A 85 13.21 -13.58 23.83
C ASP A 85 13.54 -13.05 22.42
N ALA A 86 14.80 -12.75 22.15
CA ALA A 86 15.28 -12.26 20.87
C ALA A 86 15.07 -13.22 19.68
N LEU A 87 14.69 -14.47 19.94
CA LEU A 87 14.35 -15.48 18.93
C LEU A 87 12.82 -15.62 18.76
N GLY A 88 12.03 -14.82 19.48
CA GLY A 88 10.57 -14.86 19.46
C GLY A 88 9.95 -16.00 20.28
N ASN A 89 10.71 -16.68 21.14
CA ASN A 89 10.14 -17.68 22.05
C ASN A 89 9.47 -17.00 23.24
N VAL A 90 8.33 -17.56 23.67
CA VAL A 90 7.62 -17.06 24.85
C VAL A 90 8.41 -17.36 26.12
N VAL A 91 8.64 -16.35 26.92
CA VAL A 91 9.30 -16.42 28.24
C VAL A 91 8.44 -15.74 29.30
N THR A 92 8.77 -15.94 30.58
CA THR A 92 8.07 -15.25 31.68
C THR A 92 8.62 -13.82 31.84
N ILE A 93 7.78 -12.88 32.26
CA ILE A 93 8.23 -11.52 32.61
C ILE A 93 9.33 -11.61 33.68
N GLY A 94 10.42 -10.87 33.45
CA GLY A 94 11.60 -10.90 34.30
C GLY A 94 12.58 -12.07 34.04
N ASP A 95 12.33 -12.90 33.01
CA ASP A 95 13.34 -13.83 32.50
C ASP A 95 14.51 -13.05 31.91
N SER A 96 15.73 -13.46 32.23
CA SER A 96 16.93 -12.77 31.75
C SER A 96 17.18 -12.85 30.26
N SER A 97 16.43 -13.69 29.54
CA SER A 97 16.47 -13.81 28.08
C SER A 97 15.38 -12.97 27.38
N SER A 98 14.44 -12.37 28.15
CA SER A 98 13.40 -11.53 27.55
C SER A 98 13.99 -10.27 26.89
N MET A 99 13.31 -9.75 25.88
CA MET A 99 13.64 -8.46 25.27
C MET A 99 13.30 -7.27 26.19
N GLY A 100 12.49 -7.48 27.21
CA GLY A 100 12.05 -6.49 28.18
C GLY A 100 13.07 -6.15 29.26
N ASN A 101 12.60 -5.42 30.27
CA ASN A 101 13.36 -5.06 31.47
C ASN A 101 12.88 -5.81 32.73
N GLY A 102 11.83 -6.63 32.60
CA GLY A 102 11.22 -7.40 33.69
C GLY A 102 10.12 -6.64 34.44
N ILE A 103 9.73 -5.46 34.00
CA ILE A 103 8.72 -4.62 34.61
C ILE A 103 7.64 -4.32 33.58
N ALA A 104 6.47 -4.91 33.72
CA ALA A 104 5.38 -4.69 32.80
C ALA A 104 4.70 -3.30 32.99
N HIS A 105 4.32 -2.65 31.90
CA HIS A 105 3.60 -1.36 31.87
C HIS A 105 4.40 -0.20 32.52
N ASP A 106 5.70 -0.16 32.25
CA ASP A 106 6.55 0.97 32.63
C ASP A 106 7.06 1.77 31.43
N ASP A 107 6.51 1.46 30.23
CA ASP A 107 6.84 2.07 28.94
C ASP A 107 8.33 1.95 28.55
N THR A 108 9.08 1.00 29.11
CA THR A 108 10.50 0.87 28.82
C THR A 108 10.96 -0.59 28.71
N VAL A 109 12.00 -0.81 27.90
CA VAL A 109 12.71 -2.09 27.81
C VAL A 109 14.22 -1.87 27.85
N MET A 110 15.01 -2.89 28.12
CA MET A 110 16.48 -2.76 28.08
C MET A 110 17.00 -2.71 26.66
N THR A 111 17.61 -1.60 26.24
CA THR A 111 18.21 -1.44 24.90
C THR A 111 19.19 -2.57 24.56
N ALA A 112 19.98 -3.02 25.55
CA ALA A 112 20.92 -4.11 25.35
C ALA A 112 20.26 -5.46 24.99
N ASN A 113 18.97 -5.64 25.32
CA ASN A 113 18.24 -6.87 25.02
C ASN A 113 17.63 -6.87 23.60
N ILE A 114 17.45 -5.68 23.01
CA ILE A 114 16.78 -5.50 21.71
C ILE A 114 17.74 -5.14 20.56
N ASN A 115 18.90 -4.53 20.85
CA ASN A 115 19.82 -4.02 19.83
C ASN A 115 20.52 -5.11 19.00
N THR A 116 20.40 -6.37 19.39
CA THR A 116 20.93 -7.54 18.67
C THR A 116 19.85 -8.39 17.99
N VAL A 117 18.59 -7.98 18.11
CA VAL A 117 17.47 -8.68 17.48
C VAL A 117 17.54 -8.47 15.96
N GLU A 118 17.61 -9.58 15.22
CA GLU A 118 17.69 -9.58 13.76
C GLU A 118 16.30 -9.72 13.12
N THR A 119 15.39 -10.45 13.75
CA THR A 119 14.01 -10.67 13.26
C THR A 119 13.01 -10.28 14.34
N LEU A 120 12.09 -9.36 14.03
CA LEU A 120 11.02 -8.95 14.94
C LEU A 120 9.65 -9.29 14.32
N ASN A 121 8.94 -10.22 14.98
CA ASN A 121 7.63 -10.68 14.56
C ASN A 121 6.56 -10.24 15.57
N VAL A 122 5.82 -9.19 15.23
CA VAL A 122 4.77 -8.59 16.07
C VAL A 122 3.41 -8.57 15.35
N ILE A 123 3.09 -9.66 14.68
CA ILE A 123 1.89 -9.81 13.82
C ILE A 123 0.61 -9.82 14.66
N GLY A 124 -0.35 -8.94 14.31
CA GLY A 124 -1.72 -9.02 14.82
C GLY A 124 -1.88 -8.78 16.31
N LEU A 125 -0.97 -8.07 16.95
CA LEU A 125 -0.96 -7.83 18.40
C LEU A 125 -1.80 -6.60 18.82
N GLY A 126 -2.36 -5.85 17.85
CA GLY A 126 -3.11 -4.62 18.14
C GLY A 126 -2.21 -3.44 18.50
N ILE A 127 -0.95 -3.47 18.07
CA ILE A 127 0.03 -2.40 18.27
C ILE A 127 -0.38 -1.17 17.46
N THR A 128 -0.43 -0.01 18.12
CA THR A 128 -0.76 1.28 17.52
C THR A 128 0.45 2.15 17.22
N SER A 129 1.57 1.88 17.90
CA SER A 129 2.85 2.60 17.76
C SER A 129 4.03 1.65 17.88
N MET A 130 5.00 1.81 16.99
CA MET A 130 6.29 1.11 17.03
C MET A 130 7.42 2.02 17.56
N THR A 131 7.09 3.02 18.39
CA THR A 131 8.11 3.84 19.08
C THR A 131 9.02 2.93 19.91
N GLY A 132 10.33 3.12 19.81
CA GLY A 132 11.36 2.22 20.36
C GLY A 132 12.00 1.31 19.31
N LEU A 133 11.40 1.22 18.10
CA LEU A 133 11.95 0.43 16.99
C LEU A 133 13.33 0.95 16.54
N GLU A 134 13.62 2.21 16.75
CA GLU A 134 14.89 2.87 16.40
C GLU A 134 16.10 2.23 17.05
N ASP A 135 15.93 1.59 18.21
CA ASP A 135 17.01 0.95 18.96
C ASP A 135 17.23 -0.54 18.59
N PHE A 136 16.41 -1.09 17.71
CA PHE A 136 16.62 -2.42 17.10
C PHE A 136 17.66 -2.33 15.98
N THR A 137 18.89 -1.99 16.32
CA THR A 137 19.94 -1.62 15.36
C THR A 137 20.45 -2.76 14.47
N ALA A 138 20.25 -4.02 14.90
CA ALA A 138 20.62 -5.21 14.12
C ALA A 138 19.47 -5.75 13.25
N LEU A 139 18.30 -5.09 13.23
CA LEU A 139 17.09 -5.62 12.61
C LEU A 139 17.24 -5.76 11.09
N THR A 140 17.06 -6.98 10.59
CA THR A 140 17.08 -7.33 9.17
C THR A 140 15.69 -7.70 8.64
N GLU A 141 14.80 -8.19 9.51
CA GLU A 141 13.45 -8.60 9.16
C GLU A 141 12.44 -8.01 10.15
N LEU A 142 11.44 -7.29 9.65
CA LEU A 142 10.34 -6.75 10.45
C LEU A 142 9.00 -7.21 9.89
N TRP A 143 8.24 -7.95 10.71
CA TRP A 143 6.89 -8.41 10.38
C TRP A 143 5.89 -7.81 11.38
N CYS A 144 5.28 -6.67 10.98
CA CYS A 144 4.36 -5.90 11.82
C CYS A 144 2.96 -5.77 11.20
N TYR A 145 2.59 -6.72 10.32
CA TYR A 145 1.30 -6.71 9.64
C TYR A 145 0.11 -7.04 10.54
N SER A 146 -1.09 -6.72 10.08
CA SER A 146 -2.37 -6.91 10.80
C SER A 146 -2.39 -6.17 12.16
N ASN A 147 -1.86 -4.96 12.19
CA ASN A 147 -1.92 -4.06 13.33
C ASN A 147 -2.66 -2.75 12.95
N PRO A 148 -3.11 -1.92 13.90
CA PRO A 148 -3.74 -0.64 13.58
C PRO A 148 -2.72 0.53 13.46
N LEU A 149 -1.52 0.28 12.91
CA LEU A 149 -0.48 1.30 12.75
C LEU A 149 -0.91 2.39 11.78
N THR A 150 -0.83 3.65 12.19
CA THR A 150 -1.07 4.83 11.34
C THR A 150 0.22 5.45 10.82
N GLY A 151 1.37 5.13 11.40
CA GLY A 151 2.71 5.53 11.02
C GLY A 151 3.72 4.44 11.38
N LEU A 152 4.80 4.37 10.63
CA LEU A 152 5.92 3.46 10.87
C LEU A 152 7.21 4.16 10.46
N ASP A 153 8.10 4.35 11.42
CA ASP A 153 9.45 4.88 11.18
C ASP A 153 10.47 3.75 11.27
N VAL A 154 11.11 3.44 10.17
CA VAL A 154 12.18 2.43 10.04
C VAL A 154 13.51 3.08 9.64
N SER A 155 13.63 4.39 9.76
CA SER A 155 14.80 5.15 9.28
C SER A 155 16.11 4.77 9.98
N SER A 156 16.04 4.31 11.23
CA SER A 156 17.19 3.82 12.00
C SER A 156 17.55 2.35 11.70
N ASN A 157 16.61 1.57 11.18
CA ASN A 157 16.80 0.14 10.92
C ASN A 157 17.39 -0.07 9.51
N THR A 158 18.58 0.47 9.28
CA THR A 158 19.22 0.53 7.96
C THR A 158 19.66 -0.81 7.40
N ALA A 159 19.70 -1.86 8.24
CA ALA A 159 20.04 -3.22 7.84
C ALA A 159 18.82 -4.03 7.33
N LEU A 160 17.60 -3.45 7.35
CA LEU A 160 16.40 -4.16 6.91
C LEU A 160 16.51 -4.66 5.45
N THR A 161 16.30 -5.96 5.30
CA THR A 161 16.18 -6.67 4.01
C THR A 161 14.74 -7.05 3.70
N GLU A 162 13.91 -7.29 4.74
CA GLU A 162 12.50 -7.64 4.61
C GLU A 162 11.64 -6.76 5.51
N LEU A 163 10.59 -6.16 4.93
CA LEU A 163 9.60 -5.37 5.66
C LEU A 163 8.19 -5.79 5.23
N TRP A 164 7.45 -6.41 6.17
CA TRP A 164 6.07 -6.80 5.99
C TRP A 164 5.18 -5.99 6.93
N CYS A 165 4.59 -4.91 6.38
CA CYS A 165 3.74 -3.96 7.11
C CYS A 165 2.33 -3.85 6.51
N TYR A 166 1.86 -4.89 5.81
CA TYR A 166 0.54 -4.93 5.20
C TYR A 166 -0.59 -5.02 6.25
N ASP A 167 -1.84 -4.78 5.80
CA ASP A 167 -3.02 -4.81 6.68
C ASP A 167 -2.84 -3.89 7.91
N ASN A 168 -2.54 -2.62 7.63
CA ASN A 168 -2.39 -1.53 8.60
C ASN A 168 -3.19 -0.30 8.13
N GLN A 169 -2.93 0.87 8.71
CA GLN A 169 -3.59 2.14 8.36
C GLN A 169 -2.56 3.19 7.93
N LEU A 170 -1.43 2.75 7.36
CA LEU A 170 -0.33 3.63 6.98
C LEU A 170 -0.75 4.55 5.82
N THR A 171 -0.53 5.85 5.97
CA THR A 171 -0.78 6.85 4.92
C THR A 171 0.48 7.26 4.17
N SER A 172 1.64 6.99 4.74
CA SER A 172 2.97 7.21 4.17
C SER A 172 3.95 6.18 4.71
N LEU A 173 5.04 5.93 3.97
CA LEU A 173 6.13 5.04 4.37
C LEU A 173 7.44 5.60 3.80
N ALA A 174 8.38 5.98 4.67
CA ALA A 174 9.67 6.54 4.29
C ALA A 174 10.74 5.44 4.34
N LEU A 175 11.35 5.12 3.18
CA LEU A 175 12.28 3.99 3.03
C LEU A 175 13.67 4.41 2.52
N SER A 176 13.97 5.70 2.47
CA SER A 176 15.22 6.21 1.89
C SER A 176 16.48 5.73 2.62
N SER A 177 16.38 5.37 3.91
CA SER A 177 17.49 4.82 4.70
C SER A 177 17.65 3.30 4.54
N ASN A 178 16.61 2.58 4.09
CA ASN A 178 16.56 1.12 4.06
C ASN A 178 17.07 0.58 2.70
N THR A 179 18.28 0.95 2.33
CA THR A 179 18.84 0.66 0.99
C THR A 179 19.14 -0.82 0.74
N ALA A 180 19.17 -1.65 1.80
CA ALA A 180 19.37 -3.10 1.72
C ALA A 180 18.08 -3.89 1.45
N LEU A 181 16.92 -3.20 1.38
CA LEU A 181 15.61 -3.84 1.29
C LEU A 181 15.48 -4.63 -0.02
N THR A 182 15.19 -5.93 0.11
CA THR A 182 14.96 -6.88 -1.00
C THR A 182 13.50 -7.26 -1.16
N GLU A 183 12.72 -7.25 -0.06
CA GLU A 183 11.30 -7.58 -0.04
C GLU A 183 10.51 -6.52 0.72
N LEU A 184 9.48 -5.98 0.08
CA LEU A 184 8.54 -5.03 0.68
C LEU A 184 7.10 -5.47 0.45
N TRP A 185 6.38 -5.79 1.54
CA TRP A 185 4.96 -6.10 1.53
C TRP A 185 4.20 -5.05 2.34
N CYS A 186 3.60 -4.09 1.64
CA CYS A 186 2.88 -2.95 2.23
C CYS A 186 1.44 -2.83 1.70
N TYR A 187 0.86 -3.94 1.22
CA TYR A 187 -0.51 -3.97 0.70
C TYR A 187 -1.56 -3.76 1.81
N ASP A 188 -2.81 -3.51 1.42
CA ASP A 188 -3.91 -3.22 2.34
C ASP A 188 -3.55 -2.13 3.37
N ASN A 189 -3.16 -0.95 2.84
CA ASN A 189 -2.88 0.28 3.57
C ASN A 189 -3.59 1.47 2.91
N GLN A 190 -3.22 2.70 3.28
CA GLN A 190 -3.79 3.94 2.74
C GLN A 190 -2.72 4.80 2.05
N LEU A 191 -1.67 4.16 1.52
CA LEU A 191 -0.54 4.86 0.90
C LEU A 191 -0.99 5.59 -0.37
N THR A 192 -0.70 6.88 -0.45
CA THR A 192 -0.97 7.71 -1.63
C THR A 192 0.27 7.92 -2.50
N ASN A 193 1.46 7.70 -1.94
CA ASN A 193 2.77 7.75 -2.60
C ASN A 193 3.69 6.70 -1.98
N LEU A 194 4.63 6.21 -2.77
CA LEU A 194 5.68 5.28 -2.34
C LEU A 194 6.96 5.58 -3.13
N ASP A 195 7.96 6.15 -2.46
CA ASP A 195 9.28 6.45 -3.04
C ASP A 195 10.23 5.28 -2.78
N LEU A 196 10.65 4.63 -3.85
CA LEU A 196 11.55 3.46 -3.84
C LEU A 196 12.89 3.75 -4.53
N SER A 197 13.20 5.02 -4.80
CA SER A 197 14.40 5.44 -5.54
C SER A 197 15.71 5.02 -4.87
N SER A 198 15.72 4.85 -3.54
CA SER A 198 16.88 4.39 -2.78
C SER A 198 16.95 2.86 -2.62
N ASN A 199 15.85 2.13 -2.86
CA ASN A 199 15.74 0.69 -2.58
C ASN A 199 16.11 -0.16 -3.80
N THR A 200 17.30 0.06 -4.32
CA THR A 200 17.75 -0.52 -5.61
C THR A 200 17.97 -2.04 -5.58
N ALA A 201 18.03 -2.64 -4.38
CA ALA A 201 18.16 -4.09 -4.18
C ALA A 201 16.80 -4.83 -4.21
N LEU A 202 15.68 -4.10 -4.37
CA LEU A 202 14.33 -4.66 -4.24
C LEU A 202 14.06 -5.68 -5.36
N THR A 203 13.70 -6.91 -4.96
CA THR A 203 13.36 -8.03 -5.84
C THR A 203 11.88 -8.36 -5.83
N GLN A 204 11.20 -8.10 -4.71
CA GLN A 204 9.76 -8.34 -4.54
C GLN A 204 9.07 -7.10 -3.97
N LEU A 205 8.03 -6.64 -4.65
CA LEU A 205 7.15 -5.55 -4.20
C LEU A 205 5.70 -5.98 -4.24
N ILE A 206 5.04 -5.95 -3.08
CA ILE A 206 3.61 -6.17 -2.94
C ILE A 206 2.98 -4.94 -2.29
N CYS A 207 2.39 -4.06 -3.11
CA CYS A 207 1.82 -2.78 -2.71
C CYS A 207 0.35 -2.61 -3.16
N ASN A 208 -0.33 -3.72 -3.44
CA ASN A 208 -1.73 -3.73 -3.86
C ASN A 208 -2.67 -3.17 -2.78
N ALA A 209 -3.90 -2.88 -3.16
CA ALA A 209 -4.93 -2.34 -2.25
C ALA A 209 -4.44 -1.13 -1.44
N ASN A 210 -3.94 -0.13 -2.16
CA ASN A 210 -3.54 1.19 -1.66
C ASN A 210 -4.24 2.29 -2.48
N GLN A 211 -3.76 3.53 -2.38
CA GLN A 211 -4.29 4.69 -3.10
C GLN A 211 -3.24 5.33 -4.01
N LEU A 212 -2.27 4.54 -4.48
CA LEU A 212 -1.17 5.02 -5.31
C LEU A 212 -1.70 5.51 -6.68
N THR A 213 -1.34 6.73 -7.05
CA THR A 213 -1.68 7.31 -8.36
C THR A 213 -0.54 7.21 -9.37
N SER A 214 0.67 7.00 -8.88
CA SER A 214 1.90 6.78 -9.65
C SER A 214 2.83 5.83 -8.88
N LEU A 215 3.71 5.15 -9.60
CA LEU A 215 4.74 4.28 -9.03
C LEU A 215 5.96 4.32 -9.96
N ASP A 216 7.06 4.92 -9.49
CA ASP A 216 8.32 4.96 -10.22
C ASP A 216 9.21 3.80 -9.77
N LEU A 217 9.52 2.90 -10.69
CA LEU A 217 10.35 1.71 -10.48
C LEU A 217 11.65 1.74 -11.29
N SER A 218 12.01 2.90 -11.83
CA SER A 218 13.19 3.05 -12.70
C SER A 218 14.50 2.69 -12.01
N ALA A 219 14.59 2.85 -10.69
CA ALA A 219 15.75 2.46 -9.89
C ALA A 219 15.76 0.98 -9.46
N ASN A 220 14.62 0.28 -9.52
CA ASN A 220 14.45 -1.07 -8.97
C ASN A 220 14.67 -2.15 -10.04
N THR A 221 15.82 -2.13 -10.67
CA THR A 221 16.12 -2.97 -11.86
C THR A 221 16.22 -4.48 -11.55
N ALA A 222 16.37 -4.85 -10.28
CA ALA A 222 16.39 -6.25 -9.82
C ALA A 222 15.00 -6.83 -9.57
N LEU A 223 13.92 -6.02 -9.73
CA LEU A 223 12.55 -6.41 -9.43
C LEU A 223 12.10 -7.56 -10.32
N SER A 224 11.76 -8.69 -9.68
CA SER A 224 11.28 -9.92 -10.35
C SER A 224 9.79 -10.20 -10.10
N TYR A 225 9.25 -9.70 -9.01
CA TYR A 225 7.84 -9.85 -8.63
C TYR A 225 7.24 -8.48 -8.30
N LEU A 226 6.21 -8.09 -9.02
CA LEU A 226 5.44 -6.86 -8.78
C LEU A 226 3.96 -7.18 -8.64
N ASN A 227 3.41 -6.81 -7.51
CA ASN A 227 1.97 -6.83 -7.27
C ASN A 227 1.48 -5.44 -6.84
N CYS A 228 0.89 -4.70 -7.79
CA CYS A 228 0.35 -3.36 -7.57
C CYS A 228 -1.14 -3.26 -7.92
N TYR A 229 -1.87 -4.38 -7.92
CA TYR A 229 -3.30 -4.40 -8.26
C TYR A 229 -4.11 -3.53 -7.29
N SER A 230 -5.31 -3.13 -7.70
CA SER A 230 -6.23 -2.36 -6.85
C SER A 230 -5.62 -1.08 -6.28
N ASN A 231 -5.05 -0.26 -7.18
CA ASN A 231 -4.57 1.10 -6.92
C ASN A 231 -5.27 2.09 -7.87
N GLN A 232 -4.71 3.29 -8.03
CA GLN A 232 -5.24 4.34 -8.90
C GLN A 232 -4.21 4.76 -9.96
N LEU A 233 -3.32 3.82 -10.35
CA LEU A 233 -2.22 4.11 -11.27
C LEU A 233 -2.76 4.53 -12.65
N THR A 234 -2.28 5.66 -13.13
CA THR A 234 -2.60 6.21 -14.46
C THR A 234 -1.48 5.99 -15.48
N GLY A 235 -0.36 5.40 -15.07
CA GLY A 235 0.77 4.98 -15.88
C GLY A 235 1.66 4.04 -15.09
N LEU A 236 2.35 3.15 -15.80
CA LEU A 236 3.31 2.21 -15.23
C LEU A 236 4.40 1.94 -16.28
N ASP A 237 5.60 2.50 -16.04
CA ASP A 237 6.77 2.25 -16.88
C ASP A 237 7.62 1.14 -16.25
N LEU A 238 7.78 0.04 -16.99
CA LEU A 238 8.52 -1.15 -16.57
C LEU A 238 9.74 -1.41 -17.47
N SER A 239 10.13 -0.44 -18.29
CA SER A 239 11.24 -0.57 -19.24
C SER A 239 12.59 -0.86 -18.60
N ALA A 240 12.79 -0.40 -17.34
CA ALA A 240 13.99 -0.70 -16.55
C ALA A 240 13.95 -2.06 -15.83
N ASN A 241 12.77 -2.66 -15.65
CA ASN A 241 12.57 -3.86 -14.83
C ASN A 241 12.64 -5.13 -15.66
N THR A 242 13.76 -5.32 -16.35
CA THR A 242 13.94 -6.43 -17.32
C THR A 242 14.00 -7.82 -16.69
N ALA A 243 14.20 -7.89 -15.36
CA ALA A 243 14.18 -9.13 -14.58
C ALA A 243 12.76 -9.57 -14.15
N LEU A 244 11.72 -8.79 -14.50
CA LEU A 244 10.35 -9.03 -14.04
C LEU A 244 9.79 -10.34 -14.60
N ILE A 245 9.38 -11.24 -13.70
CA ILE A 245 8.83 -12.57 -13.98
C ILE A 245 7.31 -12.56 -13.80
N THR A 246 6.82 -11.87 -12.78
CA THR A 246 5.42 -11.87 -12.39
C THR A 246 4.90 -10.44 -12.22
N LEU A 247 3.80 -10.11 -12.89
CA LEU A 247 3.15 -8.81 -12.84
C LEU A 247 1.65 -8.93 -12.57
N TYR A 248 1.20 -8.36 -11.44
CA TYR A 248 -0.20 -8.08 -11.13
C TYR A 248 -0.40 -6.56 -11.13
N CYS A 249 -1.01 -6.02 -12.17
CA CYS A 249 -1.34 -4.59 -12.27
C CYS A 249 -2.83 -4.35 -12.58
N ASN A 250 -3.66 -5.36 -12.35
CA ASN A 250 -5.10 -5.30 -12.59
C ASN A 250 -5.80 -4.30 -11.66
N ALA A 251 -7.01 -3.92 -12.01
CA ALA A 251 -7.84 -2.97 -11.24
C ALA A 251 -7.10 -1.64 -10.95
N ASN A 252 -6.55 -1.04 -12.00
CA ASN A 252 -5.95 0.29 -12.02
C ASN A 252 -6.63 1.17 -13.10
N GLN A 253 -6.00 2.28 -13.51
CA GLN A 253 -6.52 3.21 -14.52
C GLN A 253 -5.53 3.35 -15.70
N LEU A 254 -4.77 2.29 -16.00
CA LEU A 254 -3.72 2.29 -17.02
C LEU A 254 -4.32 2.44 -18.43
N PRO A 255 -3.95 3.46 -19.21
CA PRO A 255 -4.40 3.63 -20.59
C PRO A 255 -3.57 2.78 -21.58
N SER A 256 -2.34 2.45 -21.23
CA SER A 256 -1.42 1.65 -22.02
C SER A 256 -0.46 0.89 -21.13
N LEU A 257 0.07 -0.22 -21.64
CA LEU A 257 1.12 -0.99 -20.96
C LEU A 257 2.06 -1.56 -22.03
N ASP A 258 3.35 -1.20 -21.91
CA ASP A 258 4.43 -1.70 -22.75
C ASP A 258 5.32 -2.66 -21.94
N LEU A 259 5.36 -3.91 -22.34
CA LEU A 259 6.13 -4.97 -21.69
C LEU A 259 7.21 -5.54 -22.64
N SER A 260 7.54 -4.82 -23.70
CA SER A 260 8.52 -5.25 -24.71
C SER A 260 9.93 -5.47 -24.15
N ALA A 261 10.28 -4.75 -23.06
CA ALA A 261 11.55 -4.91 -22.36
C ALA A 261 11.57 -6.09 -21.36
N ASN A 262 10.41 -6.63 -20.96
CA ASN A 262 10.29 -7.59 -19.86
C ASN A 262 10.40 -9.04 -20.38
N THR A 263 11.59 -9.41 -20.85
CA THR A 263 11.84 -10.69 -21.54
C THR A 263 11.73 -11.92 -20.65
N ALA A 264 11.78 -11.76 -19.32
CA ALA A 264 11.62 -12.84 -18.34
C ALA A 264 10.17 -13.08 -17.90
N LEU A 265 9.22 -12.25 -18.38
CA LEU A 265 7.83 -12.28 -17.92
C LEU A 265 7.18 -13.62 -18.24
N SER A 266 6.59 -14.27 -17.22
CA SER A 266 5.91 -15.55 -17.32
C SER A 266 4.50 -15.56 -16.72
N TYR A 267 4.11 -14.48 -16.02
CA TYR A 267 2.78 -14.33 -15.45
C TYR A 267 2.32 -12.87 -15.54
N LEU A 268 1.14 -12.62 -16.12
CA LEU A 268 0.59 -11.28 -16.32
C LEU A 268 -0.90 -11.23 -15.99
N ILE A 269 -1.27 -10.38 -15.05
CA ILE A 269 -2.66 -9.94 -14.85
C ILE A 269 -2.73 -8.42 -14.99
N CYS A 270 -3.32 -7.94 -16.09
CA CYS A 270 -3.57 -6.54 -16.38
C CYS A 270 -5.06 -6.24 -16.60
N SER A 271 -5.93 -7.14 -16.16
CA SER A 271 -7.38 -7.02 -16.28
C SER A 271 -7.93 -5.78 -15.57
N SER A 272 -9.13 -5.33 -15.95
CA SER A 272 -9.82 -4.22 -15.27
C SER A 272 -9.00 -2.93 -15.22
N ASN A 273 -8.47 -2.55 -16.38
CA ASN A 273 -7.81 -1.27 -16.63
C ASN A 273 -8.56 -0.47 -17.72
N GLN A 274 -7.93 0.57 -18.24
CA GLN A 274 -8.46 1.40 -19.32
C GLN A 274 -7.58 1.27 -20.58
N LEU A 275 -6.95 0.09 -20.76
CA LEU A 275 -5.99 -0.12 -21.84
C LEU A 275 -6.64 0.10 -23.21
N THR A 276 -5.97 0.88 -24.02
CA THR A 276 -6.18 1.02 -25.47
C THR A 276 -5.03 0.39 -26.26
N ASN A 277 -3.89 0.19 -25.61
CA ASN A 277 -2.68 -0.43 -26.15
C ASN A 277 -2.07 -1.35 -25.09
N LEU A 278 -1.74 -2.57 -25.50
CA LEU A 278 -0.96 -3.54 -24.74
C LEU A 278 0.07 -4.18 -25.66
N ASP A 279 1.34 -3.90 -25.39
CA ASP A 279 2.46 -4.48 -26.13
C ASP A 279 3.18 -5.51 -25.26
N VAL A 280 3.13 -6.78 -25.65
CA VAL A 280 3.83 -7.88 -24.98
C VAL A 280 4.87 -8.55 -25.90
N ARG A 281 5.32 -7.86 -26.97
CA ARG A 281 6.37 -8.34 -27.89
C ARG A 281 7.74 -8.30 -27.23
N ASN A 282 7.96 -9.20 -26.30
CA ASN A 282 9.20 -9.30 -25.52
C ASN A 282 10.16 -10.42 -26.03
N GLY A 283 9.83 -11.04 -27.16
CA GLY A 283 10.59 -12.15 -27.72
C GLY A 283 10.33 -13.52 -27.05
N ASN A 284 9.50 -13.58 -26.01
CA ASN A 284 9.31 -14.75 -25.16
C ASN A 284 7.85 -14.98 -24.73
N ASN A 285 6.86 -14.62 -25.54
CA ASN A 285 5.44 -14.81 -25.21
C ASN A 285 5.11 -16.25 -24.75
N GLN A 286 5.84 -17.25 -25.25
CA GLN A 286 5.64 -18.66 -24.89
C GLN A 286 6.01 -18.97 -23.43
N ASN A 287 6.69 -18.08 -22.71
CA ASN A 287 6.94 -18.21 -21.28
C ASN A 287 5.67 -18.00 -20.44
N ILE A 288 4.73 -17.19 -20.96
CA ILE A 288 3.44 -16.97 -20.30
C ILE A 288 2.50 -18.11 -20.72
N GLN A 289 2.34 -19.12 -19.87
CA GLN A 289 1.56 -20.31 -20.19
C GLN A 289 0.06 -20.01 -20.30
N ALA A 290 -0.67 -20.97 -20.86
CA ALA A 290 -2.14 -20.91 -20.83
C ALA A 290 -2.64 -20.86 -19.40
N GLY A 291 -3.44 -19.83 -19.07
CA GLY A 291 -3.92 -19.59 -17.70
C GLY A 291 -3.05 -18.66 -16.85
N ASP A 292 -1.95 -18.11 -17.42
CA ASP A 292 -1.08 -17.15 -16.75
C ASP A 292 -1.16 -15.73 -17.38
N PHE A 293 -2.05 -15.54 -18.35
CA PHE A 293 -2.30 -14.29 -19.04
C PHE A 293 -3.76 -13.84 -18.87
N TYR A 294 -3.98 -12.68 -18.26
CA TYR A 294 -5.32 -12.13 -18.01
C TYR A 294 -5.36 -10.66 -18.40
N ALA A 295 -6.09 -10.32 -19.46
CA ALA A 295 -6.26 -8.94 -19.95
C ALA A 295 -7.72 -8.52 -20.13
N GLN A 296 -8.66 -9.26 -19.57
CA GLN A 296 -10.09 -9.01 -19.62
C GLN A 296 -10.46 -7.66 -18.98
N ASN A 297 -11.65 -7.17 -19.32
CA ASN A 297 -12.16 -5.94 -18.73
C ASN A 297 -11.30 -4.71 -19.06
N ASN A 298 -10.79 -4.65 -20.30
CA ASN A 298 -10.20 -3.48 -20.92
C ASN A 298 -11.07 -3.06 -22.09
N PRO A 299 -12.13 -2.26 -21.87
CA PRO A 299 -13.21 -2.08 -22.83
C PRO A 299 -12.80 -1.45 -24.17
N ASN A 300 -11.65 -0.78 -24.20
CA ASN A 300 -11.13 -0.12 -25.39
C ASN A 300 -9.92 -0.84 -26.00
N LEU A 301 -9.53 -2.02 -25.47
CA LEU A 301 -8.42 -2.82 -25.98
C LEU A 301 -8.93 -3.72 -27.11
N ILE A 302 -8.75 -3.29 -28.35
CA ILE A 302 -9.21 -4.03 -29.54
C ILE A 302 -8.13 -4.98 -30.07
N CYS A 303 -6.85 -4.70 -29.79
CA CYS A 303 -5.74 -5.47 -30.28
C CYS A 303 -4.60 -5.49 -29.25
N ILE A 304 -3.91 -6.63 -29.15
CA ILE A 304 -2.73 -6.84 -28.32
C ILE A 304 -1.55 -7.16 -29.24
N ASP A 305 -0.47 -6.39 -29.12
CA ASP A 305 0.76 -6.64 -29.84
C ASP A 305 1.52 -7.83 -29.24
N VAL A 306 1.77 -8.87 -30.04
CA VAL A 306 2.38 -10.13 -29.60
C VAL A 306 3.45 -10.63 -30.58
N ASP A 307 4.40 -11.45 -30.11
CA ASP A 307 5.43 -12.06 -30.98
C ASP A 307 4.85 -13.07 -31.97
N ASN A 308 3.83 -13.83 -31.57
CA ASN A 308 3.21 -14.88 -32.39
C ASN A 308 1.69 -14.91 -32.18
N PRO A 309 0.91 -14.20 -33.02
CA PRO A 309 -0.53 -14.16 -32.91
C PRO A 309 -1.21 -15.53 -32.89
N THR A 310 -0.78 -16.45 -33.75
CA THR A 310 -1.37 -17.81 -33.87
C THR A 310 -1.23 -18.59 -32.56
N TRP A 311 -0.08 -18.47 -31.89
CA TRP A 311 0.15 -19.14 -30.62
C TRP A 311 -0.66 -18.44 -29.51
N SER A 312 -0.69 -17.11 -29.49
CA SER A 312 -1.41 -16.33 -28.48
C SER A 312 -2.92 -16.57 -28.56
N ASP A 313 -3.51 -16.64 -29.75
CA ASP A 313 -4.93 -16.99 -29.95
C ASP A 313 -5.28 -18.38 -29.37
N PHE A 314 -4.34 -19.31 -29.43
CA PHE A 314 -4.54 -20.65 -28.86
C PHE A 314 -4.35 -20.68 -27.35
N ALA A 315 -3.34 -19.97 -26.83
CA ALA A 315 -2.89 -20.09 -25.45
C ALA A 315 -3.62 -19.13 -24.49
N TRP A 316 -3.97 -17.92 -24.93
CA TRP A 316 -4.47 -16.85 -24.06
C TRP A 316 -5.95 -16.57 -24.32
N THR A 317 -6.79 -17.19 -23.52
CA THR A 317 -8.26 -17.11 -23.65
C THR A 317 -8.90 -16.06 -22.75
N GLU A 318 -8.16 -15.56 -21.74
CA GLU A 318 -8.67 -14.64 -20.74
C GLU A 318 -8.52 -13.17 -21.21
N ILE A 319 -9.14 -12.88 -22.36
CA ILE A 319 -9.24 -11.55 -22.99
C ILE A 319 -10.71 -11.19 -23.23
N ASP A 320 -11.00 -9.96 -23.55
CA ASP A 320 -12.34 -9.54 -23.95
C ASP A 320 -12.67 -10.08 -25.35
N SER A 321 -13.92 -10.41 -25.63
CA SER A 321 -14.36 -11.09 -26.87
C SER A 321 -14.17 -10.28 -28.16
N TRP A 322 -13.92 -8.98 -28.01
CA TRP A 322 -13.60 -8.07 -29.13
C TRP A 322 -12.10 -7.82 -29.31
N THR A 323 -11.29 -8.30 -28.39
CA THR A 323 -9.84 -8.15 -28.45
C THR A 323 -9.24 -9.25 -29.33
N SER A 324 -8.29 -8.90 -30.18
CA SER A 324 -7.53 -9.83 -31.04
C SER A 324 -6.04 -9.68 -30.79
N PHE A 325 -5.26 -10.64 -31.32
CA PHE A 325 -3.80 -10.57 -31.27
C PHE A 325 -3.23 -10.23 -32.65
N SER A 326 -2.18 -9.40 -32.68
CA SER A 326 -1.43 -9.09 -33.89
C SER A 326 0.06 -8.99 -33.61
N ALA A 327 0.88 -9.22 -34.62
CA ALA A 327 2.31 -8.90 -34.53
C ALA A 327 2.58 -7.39 -34.62
N ASP A 328 1.62 -6.64 -35.17
CA ASP A 328 1.65 -5.18 -35.22
C ASP A 328 0.21 -4.66 -35.33
N CYS A 329 -0.33 -4.22 -34.18
CA CYS A 329 -1.68 -3.68 -34.11
C CYS A 329 -1.84 -2.35 -34.88
N ALA A 330 -0.75 -1.60 -35.09
CA ALA A 330 -0.80 -0.36 -35.85
C ALA A 330 -1.01 -0.57 -37.36
N THR A 331 -0.66 -1.76 -37.87
CA THR A 331 -0.84 -2.13 -39.28
C THR A 331 -2.13 -2.88 -39.56
N MET A 332 -2.92 -3.19 -38.50
CA MET A 332 -4.25 -3.75 -38.73
C MET A 332 -5.05 -2.76 -39.60
N PRO A 333 -5.66 -3.24 -40.68
CA PRO A 333 -6.58 -2.36 -41.41
C PRO A 333 -7.59 -1.85 -40.39
N VAL A 334 -7.65 -0.54 -40.22
CA VAL A 334 -8.78 0.10 -39.59
C VAL A 334 -9.94 -0.20 -40.55
N GLU A 335 -10.60 -1.34 -40.36
CA GLU A 335 -11.96 -1.44 -40.81
C GLU A 335 -12.68 -0.35 -40.01
N GLU A 336 -12.96 0.77 -40.68
CA GLU A 336 -13.80 1.85 -40.16
C GLU A 336 -15.26 1.36 -40.08
N GLU A 337 -15.47 0.18 -39.54
CA GLU A 337 -16.74 -0.14 -38.92
C GLU A 337 -16.50 0.03 -37.41
N PRO A 338 -17.08 1.09 -36.81
CA PRO A 338 -17.14 1.16 -35.35
C PRO A 338 -17.72 -0.17 -34.91
N ILE A 339 -17.09 -0.81 -33.89
CA ILE A 339 -17.70 -1.99 -33.25
C ILE A 339 -19.08 -1.53 -32.81
N LEU A 340 -20.04 -1.82 -33.67
CA LEU A 340 -21.42 -1.33 -33.51
C LEU A 340 -21.98 -2.17 -32.37
N VAL A 341 -22.06 -1.59 -31.19
CA VAL A 341 -22.90 -2.16 -30.15
C VAL A 341 -24.30 -2.28 -30.71
N THR A 342 -24.75 -3.49 -30.95
CA THR A 342 -26.02 -3.75 -31.67
C THR A 342 -27.19 -3.94 -30.71
N GLU A 343 -26.92 -4.14 -29.43
CA GLU A 343 -27.94 -4.35 -28.41
C GLU A 343 -27.52 -3.74 -27.06
N PHE A 344 -28.50 -3.33 -26.28
CA PHE A 344 -28.29 -2.94 -24.90
C PHE A 344 -27.87 -4.14 -24.05
N LYS A 345 -26.86 -3.97 -23.22
CA LYS A 345 -26.41 -5.01 -22.30
C LYS A 345 -25.92 -4.40 -20.99
N LEU A 346 -26.32 -4.99 -19.88
CA LEU A 346 -25.78 -4.72 -18.56
C LEU A 346 -24.93 -5.91 -18.15
N HIS A 347 -23.62 -5.70 -17.95
CA HIS A 347 -22.69 -6.76 -17.58
C HIS A 347 -22.76 -7.07 -16.08
N GLU A 348 -22.13 -8.18 -15.66
CA GLU A 348 -21.96 -8.48 -14.24
C GLU A 348 -20.98 -7.47 -13.62
N PRO A 349 -21.22 -7.04 -12.39
CA PRO A 349 -20.30 -6.12 -11.71
C PRO A 349 -19.00 -6.85 -11.39
N TYR A 350 -17.88 -6.16 -11.51
CA TYR A 350 -16.58 -6.75 -11.18
C TYR A 350 -15.70 -5.75 -10.39
N PRO A 351 -15.08 -6.23 -9.30
CA PRO A 351 -15.28 -7.53 -8.66
C PRO A 351 -16.70 -7.71 -8.07
N ASN A 352 -17.15 -8.95 -7.91
CA ASN A 352 -18.39 -9.29 -7.21
C ASN A 352 -18.30 -10.72 -6.64
N PRO A 353 -18.18 -10.92 -5.33
CA PRO A 353 -18.24 -9.90 -4.27
C PRO A 353 -17.12 -8.87 -4.30
N PHE A 354 -17.33 -7.67 -3.74
CA PHE A 354 -16.37 -6.55 -3.80
C PHE A 354 -16.12 -5.91 -2.42
N ASN A 355 -14.97 -5.19 -2.28
CA ASN A 355 -14.60 -4.45 -1.08
C ASN A 355 -13.59 -3.33 -1.43
N PRO A 356 -13.87 -2.04 -1.22
CA PRO A 356 -15.21 -1.44 -1.18
C PRO A 356 -15.70 -1.02 -2.58
N ARG A 357 -14.95 -1.30 -3.67
CA ARG A 357 -15.23 -0.80 -5.02
C ARG A 357 -15.63 -1.90 -5.97
N THR A 358 -16.57 -1.60 -6.87
CA THR A 358 -16.93 -2.46 -8.00
C THR A 358 -17.24 -1.60 -9.24
N THR A 359 -16.97 -2.15 -10.40
CA THR A 359 -17.26 -1.50 -11.70
C THR A 359 -18.52 -2.11 -12.31
N LEU A 360 -19.45 -1.25 -12.70
CA LEU A 360 -20.65 -1.60 -13.46
C LEU A 360 -20.39 -1.24 -14.92
N LYS A 361 -20.54 -2.21 -15.83
CA LYS A 361 -20.35 -2.03 -17.26
C LYS A 361 -21.65 -2.22 -18.01
N TYR A 362 -21.85 -1.49 -19.09
CA TYR A 362 -23.03 -1.56 -19.94
C TYR A 362 -22.71 -1.08 -21.36
N ASP A 363 -23.46 -1.60 -22.30
CA ASP A 363 -23.30 -1.33 -23.71
C ASP A 363 -24.52 -0.56 -24.21
N LEU A 364 -24.29 0.49 -24.99
CA LEU A 364 -25.32 1.35 -25.58
C LEU A 364 -25.25 1.25 -27.11
N PRO A 365 -26.26 0.66 -27.78
CA PRO A 365 -26.27 0.59 -29.24
C PRO A 365 -26.51 1.93 -29.91
N ASP A 366 -27.18 2.84 -29.21
CA ASP A 366 -27.52 4.20 -29.67
C ASP A 366 -27.29 5.22 -28.55
N ASP A 367 -27.21 6.49 -28.90
CA ASP A 367 -27.18 7.59 -27.94
C ASP A 367 -28.40 7.54 -27.03
N ALA A 368 -28.19 7.57 -25.71
CA ALA A 368 -29.27 7.41 -24.75
C ALA A 368 -29.08 8.28 -23.50
N THR A 369 -30.20 8.64 -22.88
CA THR A 369 -30.21 9.17 -21.52
C THR A 369 -30.11 8.00 -20.53
N VAL A 370 -28.98 7.84 -19.89
CA VAL A 370 -28.69 6.72 -18.99
C VAL A 370 -28.88 7.13 -17.54
N THR A 371 -29.60 6.31 -16.79
CA THR A 371 -29.72 6.43 -15.33
C THR A 371 -29.32 5.11 -14.68
N ILE A 372 -28.32 5.13 -13.81
CA ILE A 372 -27.90 3.98 -12.98
C ILE A 372 -28.08 4.32 -11.53
N ILE A 373 -28.88 3.51 -10.81
CA ILE A 373 -29.22 3.74 -9.41
C ILE A 373 -28.97 2.46 -8.61
N ILE A 374 -28.32 2.63 -7.45
CA ILE A 374 -28.12 1.58 -6.45
C ILE A 374 -29.28 1.59 -5.46
N TYR A 375 -29.76 0.41 -5.09
CA TYR A 375 -30.80 0.17 -4.10
C TYR A 375 -30.37 -0.87 -3.06
N ASP A 376 -30.89 -0.76 -1.85
CA ASP A 376 -30.85 -1.85 -0.90
C ASP A 376 -31.93 -2.91 -1.20
N LEU A 377 -31.94 -4.02 -0.45
CA LEU A 377 -32.93 -5.10 -0.62
C LEU A 377 -34.37 -4.69 -0.27
N MET A 378 -34.57 -3.57 0.41
CA MET A 378 -35.90 -3.00 0.69
C MET A 378 -36.37 -2.07 -0.42
N GLY A 379 -35.59 -1.91 -1.49
CA GLY A 379 -35.89 -1.03 -2.60
C GLY A 379 -35.65 0.45 -2.32
N ARG A 380 -34.96 0.81 -1.23
CA ARG A 380 -34.61 2.20 -0.92
C ARG A 380 -33.41 2.59 -1.77
N LYS A 381 -33.50 3.77 -2.39
CA LYS A 381 -32.40 4.36 -3.16
C LYS A 381 -31.21 4.66 -2.24
N ILE A 382 -30.05 4.21 -2.64
CA ILE A 382 -28.77 4.42 -1.96
C ILE A 382 -27.97 5.52 -2.66
N LYS A 383 -27.76 5.39 -3.99
CA LYS A 383 -26.96 6.33 -4.77
C LYS A 383 -27.35 6.32 -6.23
N THR A 384 -27.30 7.47 -6.87
CA THR A 384 -27.32 7.59 -8.33
C THR A 384 -25.89 7.68 -8.83
N LEU A 385 -25.46 6.71 -9.62
CA LEU A 385 -24.12 6.68 -10.21
C LEU A 385 -24.05 7.42 -11.53
N VAL A 386 -25.08 7.29 -12.35
CA VAL A 386 -25.19 7.94 -13.64
C VAL A 386 -26.58 8.55 -13.77
N ASN A 387 -26.67 9.77 -14.30
CA ASN A 387 -27.91 10.42 -14.74
C ASN A 387 -27.52 11.47 -15.78
N ALA A 388 -27.21 11.02 -17.00
CA ALA A 388 -26.70 11.87 -18.06
C ALA A 388 -26.99 11.30 -19.46
N GLU A 389 -26.92 12.16 -20.46
CA GLU A 389 -26.84 11.74 -21.85
C GLU A 389 -25.47 11.13 -22.15
N GLN A 390 -25.49 10.00 -22.83
CA GLN A 390 -24.29 9.30 -23.24
C GLN A 390 -24.38 8.83 -24.68
N SER A 391 -23.28 8.94 -25.41
CA SER A 391 -23.15 8.43 -26.78
C SER A 391 -23.20 6.89 -26.80
N ALA A 392 -23.49 6.30 -27.95
CA ALA A 392 -23.36 4.88 -28.23
C ALA A 392 -21.96 4.35 -27.84
N GLY A 393 -21.85 3.05 -27.58
CA GLY A 393 -20.60 2.36 -27.28
C GLY A 393 -20.56 1.74 -25.89
N PHE A 394 -19.41 1.20 -25.52
CA PHE A 394 -19.14 0.56 -24.22
C PHE A 394 -18.96 1.62 -23.15
N LYS A 395 -19.61 1.42 -21.99
CA LYS A 395 -19.60 2.36 -20.86
C LYS A 395 -19.31 1.66 -19.55
N SER A 396 -18.73 2.40 -18.60
CA SER A 396 -18.50 1.90 -17.25
C SER A 396 -18.67 3.00 -16.20
N VAL A 397 -19.03 2.60 -14.97
CA VAL A 397 -19.07 3.48 -13.80
C VAL A 397 -18.67 2.69 -12.56
N VAL A 398 -17.90 3.31 -11.68
CA VAL A 398 -17.47 2.70 -10.42
C VAL A 398 -18.43 3.08 -9.29
N TRP A 399 -18.77 2.11 -8.44
CA TRP A 399 -19.39 2.35 -7.15
C TRP A 399 -18.40 2.03 -6.01
N ASP A 400 -18.24 2.98 -5.11
CA ASP A 400 -17.31 3.00 -4.00
C ASP A 400 -17.94 2.60 -2.66
N ALA A 401 -19.09 1.91 -2.69
CA ALA A 401 -19.87 1.53 -1.52
C ALA A 401 -20.31 2.73 -0.63
N THR A 402 -20.49 3.91 -1.21
CA THR A 402 -21.03 5.08 -0.50
C THR A 402 -22.46 5.40 -0.92
N ASN A 403 -23.21 6.11 -0.04
CA ASN A 403 -24.53 6.67 -0.34
C ASN A 403 -24.44 8.04 -1.03
N GLU A 404 -25.58 8.69 -1.28
CA GLU A 404 -25.65 10.05 -1.90
C GLU A 404 -24.88 11.12 -1.11
N LEU A 405 -24.65 10.92 0.19
CA LEU A 405 -23.92 11.85 1.06
C LEU A 405 -22.41 11.51 1.17
N GLY A 406 -21.93 10.51 0.41
CA GLY A 406 -20.54 10.06 0.47
C GLY A 406 -20.21 9.21 1.72
N GLN A 407 -21.23 8.77 2.48
CA GLN A 407 -21.02 7.96 3.68
C GLN A 407 -20.99 6.48 3.29
N PRO A 408 -20.08 5.66 3.87
CA PRO A 408 -20.02 4.24 3.62
C PRO A 408 -21.35 3.53 3.96
N VAL A 409 -21.71 2.54 3.17
CA VAL A 409 -22.88 1.70 3.42
C VAL A 409 -22.47 0.38 4.06
N SER A 410 -23.40 -0.31 4.72
CA SER A 410 -23.12 -1.57 5.39
C SER A 410 -22.83 -2.69 4.40
N ALA A 411 -21.98 -3.66 4.78
CA ALA A 411 -21.82 -4.90 4.04
C ALA A 411 -23.15 -5.60 3.81
N GLY A 412 -23.32 -6.23 2.65
CA GLY A 412 -24.56 -6.89 2.28
C GLY A 412 -24.82 -6.93 0.79
N MET A 413 -26.02 -7.37 0.42
CA MET A 413 -26.45 -7.45 -0.96
C MET A 413 -27.13 -6.13 -1.38
N TYR A 414 -26.77 -5.64 -2.58
CA TYR A 414 -27.35 -4.47 -3.22
C TYR A 414 -27.86 -4.82 -4.61
N LEU A 415 -28.85 -4.05 -5.07
CA LEU A 415 -29.37 -4.10 -6.42
C LEU A 415 -28.95 -2.83 -7.15
N TYR A 416 -28.58 -2.96 -8.41
CA TYR A 416 -28.40 -1.80 -9.28
C TYR A 416 -29.30 -1.94 -10.50
N ARG A 417 -29.89 -0.81 -10.89
CA ARG A 417 -30.79 -0.71 -12.02
C ARG A 417 -30.24 0.30 -13.01
N ILE A 418 -30.19 -0.13 -14.28
CA ILE A 418 -29.99 0.75 -15.41
C ILE A 418 -31.32 1.02 -16.10
N ASN A 419 -31.52 2.27 -16.47
CA ASN A 419 -32.50 2.67 -17.47
C ASN A 419 -31.76 3.47 -18.55
N ALA A 420 -31.87 3.06 -19.79
CA ALA A 420 -31.35 3.79 -20.94
C ALA A 420 -32.54 4.13 -21.86
N LEU A 421 -32.84 5.42 -21.96
CA LEU A 421 -33.91 5.95 -22.77
C LEU A 421 -33.28 6.53 -24.04
N GLN A 422 -33.64 5.97 -25.19
CA GLN A 422 -33.11 6.42 -26.47
C GLN A 422 -33.58 7.84 -26.83
N GLN A 423 -32.69 8.59 -27.45
CA GLN A 423 -33.00 9.85 -28.07
C GLN A 423 -33.37 9.62 -29.54
N ASN A 424 -34.44 10.28 -30.02
CA ASN A 424 -34.83 10.34 -31.43
C ASN A 424 -35.30 9.05 -32.11
N GLY A 425 -35.86 8.07 -31.39
CA GLY A 425 -36.51 6.91 -32.00
C GLY A 425 -35.58 5.90 -32.67
N GLY A 426 -34.43 5.67 -32.08
CA GLY A 426 -33.47 4.63 -32.48
C GLY A 426 -34.11 3.24 -32.57
N GLN A 427 -33.47 2.32 -33.28
CA GLN A 427 -34.04 1.00 -33.60
C GLN A 427 -34.14 0.04 -32.42
N ALA A 428 -33.36 0.24 -31.34
CA ALA A 428 -33.23 -0.74 -30.24
C ALA A 428 -34.26 -0.57 -29.09
N GLY A 429 -35.01 0.57 -29.02
CA GLY A 429 -36.04 0.84 -28.00
C GLY A 429 -35.43 1.14 -26.58
N ASP A 430 -36.31 1.43 -25.62
CA ASP A 430 -35.90 1.70 -24.25
C ASP A 430 -35.45 0.42 -23.57
N PHE A 431 -34.36 0.52 -22.81
CA PHE A 431 -33.77 -0.60 -22.09
C PHE A 431 -33.81 -0.39 -20.58
N HIS A 432 -34.18 -1.45 -19.85
CA HIS A 432 -34.11 -1.46 -18.41
C HIS A 432 -33.69 -2.85 -17.91
N GLN A 433 -32.77 -2.88 -16.99
CA GLN A 433 -32.31 -4.14 -16.35
C GLN A 433 -31.91 -3.89 -14.90
N VAL A 434 -32.07 -4.94 -14.09
CA VAL A 434 -31.66 -4.97 -12.67
C VAL A 434 -30.74 -6.15 -12.45
N LYS A 435 -29.63 -5.93 -11.77
CA LYS A 435 -28.72 -6.97 -11.32
C LYS A 435 -28.36 -6.81 -9.84
N LYS A 436 -27.70 -7.81 -9.28
CA LYS A 436 -27.30 -7.86 -7.86
C LYS A 436 -25.80 -7.82 -7.71
N MET A 437 -25.33 -7.29 -6.59
CA MET A 437 -23.93 -7.32 -6.18
C MET A 437 -23.81 -7.48 -4.67
N VAL A 438 -22.65 -7.94 -4.20
CA VAL A 438 -22.39 -8.24 -2.80
C VAL A 438 -21.17 -7.44 -2.32
N LEU A 439 -21.41 -6.53 -1.36
CA LEU A 439 -20.36 -5.82 -0.65
C LEU A 439 -19.89 -6.66 0.53
N LEU A 440 -18.61 -6.96 0.58
CA LEU A 440 -17.94 -7.56 1.74
C LEU A 440 -17.65 -6.51 2.82
N LYS A 441 -17.22 -6.97 3.98
CA LYS A 441 -16.90 -6.10 5.10
C LYS A 441 -15.41 -5.75 5.07
#